data_38e99dec1b4650352e16df0d0fc7107d
#
_entry.id   38e99dec1b4650352e16df0d0fc7107d
#
_cell.length_a   1.000
_cell.length_b   1.000
_cell.length_c   1.000
_cell.angle_alpha   90.00
_cell.angle_beta   90.00
_cell.angle_gamma   90.00
#
_symmetry.space_group_name_H-M   'P 1'
#
loop_
_entity.id
_entity.type
_entity.pdbx_description
1 polymer ?
#
loop_
_entity_poly.entity_id
_entity_poly.type
_entity_poly.pdbx_seq_one_letter_code
_entity_poly.pdbx_strand_id
1 'polypeptide(L)'
;MSNIFGSNRPTTTLRTMSAAKPSNDLPAWAAHDLGRVVVSPSEVQRRVGELGREITRDYEGRPPLLVGVLKGAMSFMSDLMRVIELPVEVDFMAVSSYGAATRSSGVVRIVKDLDADLTDRHVLVVEDVVDSGLTLSYLRKYLGARKPASLEVCALLFKETAQRVEQTIRYIGFNIPSDFVVGYGLDAKERYRNLEGIYEYVGSV
;
A
#
# COMPACT_ATOMS: atom_id res chain seq x y z
N MET A 1 -20.17 63.71 -9.45
CA MET A 1 -19.23 62.77 -10.07
C MET A 1 -19.33 61.46 -9.32
N SER A 2 -19.91 60.48 -9.95
CA SER A 2 -20.41 59.23 -9.39
C SER A 2 -19.26 58.20 -9.32
N ASN A 3 -19.06 57.57 -8.17
CA ASN A 3 -18.24 56.40 -8.06
C ASN A 3 -19.10 55.16 -7.90
N ILE A 4 -19.12 54.36 -8.98
CA ILE A 4 -19.69 53.02 -9.03
C ILE A 4 -18.56 52.03 -8.93
N PHE A 5 -18.41 51.32 -7.81
CA PHE A 5 -17.64 50.08 -7.75
C PHE A 5 -18.53 49.03 -7.12
N GLY A 6 -19.20 48.27 -7.99
CA GLY A 6 -19.88 47.05 -7.64
C GLY A 6 -18.87 45.92 -7.51
N SER A 7 -18.59 45.44 -6.30
CA SER A 7 -17.82 44.25 -6.04
C SER A 7 -18.70 43.02 -6.21
N ASN A 8 -18.66 42.41 -7.39
CA ASN A 8 -19.28 41.13 -7.64
C ASN A 8 -18.31 40.02 -7.18
N ARG A 9 -18.44 39.55 -5.94
CA ARG A 9 -17.71 38.35 -5.47
C ARG A 9 -18.53 37.13 -5.88
N PRO A 10 -17.92 36.14 -6.57
CA PRO A 10 -18.62 34.90 -6.82
C PRO A 10 -18.80 34.15 -5.50
N THR A 11 -20.04 33.84 -5.17
CA THR A 11 -20.41 32.99 -4.03
C THR A 11 -19.97 31.58 -4.35
N THR A 12 -18.85 31.15 -3.79
CA THR A 12 -18.40 29.75 -3.86
C THR A 12 -19.37 28.92 -3.03
N THR A 13 -20.28 28.23 -3.68
CA THR A 13 -21.15 27.25 -3.05
C THR A 13 -20.27 26.08 -2.60
N LEU A 14 -19.99 25.99 -1.30
CA LEU A 14 -19.37 24.82 -0.69
C LEU A 14 -20.30 23.62 -0.93
N ARG A 15 -19.89 22.75 -1.85
CA ARG A 15 -20.55 21.47 -2.08
C ARG A 15 -20.34 20.63 -0.83
N THR A 16 -21.36 20.51 0.00
CA THR A 16 -21.39 19.59 1.14
C THR A 16 -21.09 18.19 0.61
N MET A 17 -19.93 17.66 0.95
CA MET A 17 -19.62 16.25 0.70
C MET A 17 -20.61 15.43 1.52
N SER A 18 -21.59 14.86 0.84
CA SER A 18 -22.48 13.87 1.41
C SER A 18 -21.62 12.71 1.89
N ALA A 19 -21.74 12.34 3.15
CA ALA A 19 -21.13 11.12 3.68
C ALA A 19 -21.60 9.94 2.81
N ALA A 20 -20.69 9.37 2.03
CA ALA A 20 -20.98 8.22 1.20
C ALA A 20 -21.46 7.08 2.10
N LYS A 21 -22.65 6.56 1.83
CA LYS A 21 -23.11 5.29 2.38
C LYS A 21 -22.05 4.23 2.06
N PRO A 22 -21.77 3.26 2.96
CA PRO A 22 -20.99 2.09 2.61
C PRO A 22 -21.80 1.30 1.59
N SER A 23 -21.54 1.50 0.30
CA SER A 23 -22.15 0.70 -0.74
C SER A 23 -21.33 -0.58 -0.87
N ASN A 24 -21.95 -1.72 -0.57
CA ASN A 24 -21.46 -3.04 -0.97
C ASN A 24 -21.58 -3.24 -2.50
N ASP A 25 -21.90 -2.21 -3.24
CA ASP A 25 -22.16 -2.27 -4.67
C ASP A 25 -20.84 -2.21 -5.42
N LEU A 26 -20.39 -3.37 -5.87
CA LEU A 26 -19.31 -3.48 -6.83
C LEU A 26 -19.65 -2.68 -8.09
N PRO A 27 -18.71 -1.93 -8.66
CA PRO A 27 -18.94 -1.28 -9.94
C PRO A 27 -19.27 -2.32 -11.01
N ALA A 28 -20.27 -2.06 -11.83
CA ALA A 28 -20.79 -3.02 -12.83
C ALA A 28 -19.69 -3.60 -13.75
N TRP A 29 -18.63 -2.80 -14.04
CA TRP A 29 -17.50 -3.25 -14.85
C TRP A 29 -16.61 -4.30 -14.16
N ALA A 30 -16.70 -4.44 -12.84
CA ALA A 30 -15.89 -5.38 -12.05
C ALA A 30 -16.70 -6.57 -11.51
N ALA A 31 -18.03 -6.47 -11.47
CA ALA A 31 -18.90 -7.44 -10.80
C ALA A 31 -18.79 -8.88 -11.31
N HIS A 32 -18.38 -9.08 -12.57
CA HIS A 32 -18.23 -10.41 -13.18
C HIS A 32 -17.02 -11.18 -12.65
N ASP A 33 -15.94 -10.46 -12.30
CA ASP A 33 -14.64 -11.05 -11.97
C ASP A 33 -14.34 -11.02 -10.46
N LEU A 34 -15.25 -10.41 -9.67
CA LEU A 34 -15.05 -10.25 -8.24
C LEU A 34 -16.00 -11.14 -7.44
N GLY A 35 -15.45 -11.83 -6.47
CA GLY A 35 -16.16 -12.60 -5.47
C GLY A 35 -16.52 -11.77 -4.24
N ARG A 36 -16.30 -12.34 -3.06
CA ARG A 36 -16.60 -11.65 -1.78
C ARG A 36 -15.69 -10.47 -1.51
N VAL A 37 -16.19 -9.54 -0.73
CA VAL A 37 -15.35 -8.49 -0.10
C VAL A 37 -14.45 -9.18 0.94
N VAL A 38 -13.14 -9.03 0.80
CA VAL A 38 -12.14 -9.55 1.75
C VAL A 38 -11.87 -8.52 2.83
N VAL A 39 -11.67 -7.24 2.42
CA VAL A 39 -11.58 -6.09 3.32
C VAL A 39 -12.36 -4.94 2.69
N SER A 40 -13.31 -4.40 3.42
CA SER A 40 -14.10 -3.26 2.96
C SER A 40 -13.28 -1.96 2.92
N PRO A 41 -13.66 -0.95 2.11
CA PRO A 41 -13.00 0.34 2.09
C PRO A 41 -12.87 1.00 3.47
N SER A 42 -13.92 0.91 4.28
CA SER A 42 -13.93 1.49 5.62
C SER A 42 -12.98 0.77 6.59
N GLU A 43 -12.85 -0.55 6.48
CA GLU A 43 -11.87 -1.32 7.27
C GLU A 43 -10.44 -0.99 6.86
N VAL A 44 -10.17 -0.86 5.55
CA VAL A 44 -8.86 -0.41 5.06
C VAL A 44 -8.50 0.94 5.68
N GLN A 45 -9.36 1.95 5.55
CA GLN A 45 -9.10 3.29 6.05
C GLN A 45 -8.89 3.31 7.57
N ARG A 46 -9.71 2.60 8.32
CA ARG A 46 -9.57 2.46 9.77
C ARG A 46 -8.20 1.86 10.14
N ARG A 47 -7.82 0.75 9.50
CA ARG A 47 -6.57 0.05 9.82
C ARG A 47 -5.33 0.84 9.41
N VAL A 48 -5.37 1.53 8.28
CA VAL A 48 -4.30 2.46 7.87
C VAL A 48 -4.09 3.55 8.91
N GLY A 49 -5.18 4.13 9.44
CA GLY A 49 -5.11 5.11 10.53
C GLY A 49 -4.51 4.54 11.82
N GLU A 50 -4.82 3.27 12.17
CA GLU A 50 -4.20 2.59 13.32
C GLU A 50 -2.71 2.38 13.12
N LEU A 51 -2.30 1.86 11.95
CA LEU A 51 -0.89 1.67 11.58
C LEU A 51 -0.11 2.99 11.61
N GLY A 52 -0.70 4.08 11.09
CA GLY A 52 -0.07 5.40 11.14
C GLY A 52 0.22 5.87 12.57
N ARG A 53 -0.72 5.68 13.50
CA ARG A 53 -0.50 6.00 14.92
C ARG A 53 0.55 5.09 15.58
N GLU A 54 0.55 3.80 15.27
CA GLU A 54 1.57 2.86 15.76
C GLU A 54 2.97 3.29 15.30
N ILE A 55 3.13 3.59 14.00
CA ILE A 55 4.40 4.03 13.40
C ILE A 55 4.84 5.37 13.96
N THR A 56 3.92 6.34 14.08
CA THR A 56 4.21 7.66 14.66
C THR A 56 4.82 7.52 16.05
N ARG A 57 4.20 6.74 16.94
CA ARG A 57 4.70 6.49 18.29
C ARG A 57 6.07 5.79 18.30
N ASP A 58 6.21 4.74 17.47
CA ASP A 58 7.40 3.89 17.49
C ASP A 58 8.64 4.56 16.87
N TYR A 59 8.42 5.57 16.03
CA TYR A 59 9.48 6.32 15.37
C TYR A 59 9.60 7.77 15.86
N GLU A 60 9.03 8.10 17.02
CA GLU A 60 9.20 9.41 17.63
C GLU A 60 10.68 9.76 17.80
N GLY A 61 11.08 10.96 17.36
CA GLY A 61 12.47 11.44 17.37
C GLY A 61 13.42 10.80 16.35
N ARG A 62 12.96 9.84 15.57
CA ARG A 62 13.75 9.14 14.53
C ARG A 62 12.91 8.80 13.30
N PRO A 63 12.43 9.81 12.55
CA PRO A 63 11.49 9.61 11.45
C PRO A 63 12.06 8.65 10.39
N PRO A 64 11.27 7.69 9.91
CA PRO A 64 11.75 6.71 8.94
C PRO A 64 11.72 7.25 7.51
N LEU A 65 12.60 6.68 6.67
CA LEU A 65 12.40 6.66 5.22
C LEU A 65 11.41 5.56 4.89
N LEU A 66 10.26 5.93 4.30
CA LEU A 66 9.29 4.99 3.79
C LEU A 66 9.72 4.53 2.39
N VAL A 67 9.85 3.22 2.19
CA VAL A 67 10.21 2.62 0.91
C VAL A 67 9.03 1.82 0.37
N GLY A 68 8.33 2.36 -0.62
CA GLY A 68 7.20 1.70 -1.27
C GLY A 68 7.65 0.74 -2.37
N VAL A 69 7.10 -0.47 -2.39
CA VAL A 69 7.37 -1.45 -3.46
C VAL A 69 6.29 -1.35 -4.54
N LEU A 70 6.69 -0.85 -5.70
CA LEU A 70 5.77 -0.62 -6.83
C LEU A 70 5.43 -1.94 -7.55
N LYS A 71 4.20 -2.05 -8.10
CA LYS A 71 3.15 -1.02 -8.19
C LYS A 71 2.11 -1.16 -7.08
N GLY A 72 1.94 -2.35 -6.51
CA GLY A 72 0.83 -2.70 -5.62
C GLY A 72 0.74 -1.85 -4.37
N ALA A 73 1.87 -1.51 -3.75
CA ALA A 73 1.91 -0.72 -2.53
C ALA A 73 1.54 0.77 -2.72
N MET A 74 1.31 1.25 -3.95
CA MET A 74 1.11 2.68 -4.24
C MET A 74 -0.05 3.30 -3.45
N SER A 75 -1.22 2.66 -3.45
CA SER A 75 -2.41 3.16 -2.74
C SER A 75 -2.19 3.17 -1.23
N PHE A 76 -1.69 2.06 -0.69
CA PHE A 76 -1.37 1.93 0.73
C PHE A 76 -0.33 2.95 1.19
N MET A 77 0.75 3.11 0.43
CA MET A 77 1.80 4.10 0.73
C MET A 77 1.25 5.51 0.76
N SER A 78 0.42 5.88 -0.23
CA SER A 78 -0.19 7.20 -0.32
C SER A 78 -1.07 7.54 0.89
N ASP A 79 -1.85 6.59 1.37
CA ASP A 79 -2.71 6.80 2.53
C ASP A 79 -1.92 6.74 3.84
N LEU A 80 -0.99 5.79 3.96
CA LEU A 80 -0.17 5.61 5.16
C LEU A 80 0.68 6.85 5.47
N MET A 81 1.36 7.42 4.47
CA MET A 81 2.21 8.59 4.68
C MET A 81 1.44 9.82 5.19
N ARG A 82 0.14 9.93 4.88
CA ARG A 82 -0.71 11.06 5.30
C ARG A 82 -1.16 10.96 6.75
N VAL A 83 -1.18 9.76 7.32
CA VAL A 83 -1.63 9.51 8.69
C VAL A 83 -0.48 9.34 9.69
N ILE A 84 0.77 9.30 9.20
CA ILE A 84 1.97 9.34 10.05
C ILE A 84 2.26 10.80 10.39
N GLU A 85 2.26 11.14 11.68
CA GLU A 85 2.48 12.50 12.18
C GLU A 85 3.97 12.77 12.47
N LEU A 86 4.84 12.40 11.51
CA LEU A 86 6.29 12.62 11.53
C LEU A 86 6.75 13.19 10.18
N PRO A 87 7.86 13.92 10.11
CA PRO A 87 8.44 14.40 8.85
C PRO A 87 9.11 13.23 8.09
N VAL A 88 8.30 12.33 7.53
CA VAL A 88 8.79 11.16 6.78
C VAL A 88 9.32 11.55 5.41
N GLU A 89 10.36 10.86 4.97
CA GLU A 89 10.79 10.86 3.58
C GLU A 89 10.22 9.63 2.86
N VAL A 90 10.09 9.71 1.54
CA VAL A 90 9.48 8.66 0.71
C VAL A 90 10.36 8.37 -0.48
N ASP A 91 10.60 7.09 -0.75
CA ASP A 91 11.22 6.62 -1.98
C ASP A 91 10.49 5.35 -2.46
N PHE A 92 10.70 4.99 -3.71
CA PHE A 92 10.06 3.85 -4.34
C PHE A 92 11.07 2.95 -5.04
N MET A 93 10.87 1.65 -4.90
CA MET A 93 11.57 0.66 -5.70
C MET A 93 10.57 -0.20 -6.48
N ALA A 94 11.03 -0.80 -7.56
CA ALA A 94 10.24 -1.75 -8.32
C ALA A 94 11.00 -3.05 -8.49
N VAL A 95 10.29 -4.14 -8.24
CA VAL A 95 10.83 -5.49 -8.43
C VAL A 95 9.95 -6.28 -9.38
N SER A 96 10.53 -7.19 -10.14
CA SER A 96 9.80 -8.17 -10.93
C SER A 96 10.18 -9.58 -10.49
N SER A 97 9.19 -10.43 -10.27
CA SER A 97 9.41 -11.87 -10.16
C SER A 97 9.57 -12.46 -11.56
N TYR A 98 10.70 -13.06 -11.85
CA TYR A 98 10.92 -13.71 -13.14
C TYR A 98 10.15 -15.03 -13.18
N GLY A 99 9.18 -15.14 -14.09
CA GLY A 99 8.44 -16.40 -14.37
C GLY A 99 6.93 -16.26 -14.24
N ALA A 100 6.28 -15.64 -15.23
CA ALA A 100 4.81 -15.63 -15.38
C ALA A 100 4.24 -16.98 -15.88
N ALA A 101 5.00 -18.08 -15.75
CA ALA A 101 4.55 -19.41 -16.11
C ALA A 101 4.75 -20.37 -14.93
N THR A 102 3.69 -20.62 -14.18
CA THR A 102 3.37 -21.80 -13.36
C THR A 102 4.34 -22.31 -12.30
N ARG A 103 5.58 -21.83 -12.18
CA ARG A 103 6.50 -22.07 -11.05
C ARG A 103 7.38 -20.84 -10.87
N SER A 104 7.17 -20.07 -9.80
CA SER A 104 8.04 -18.98 -9.41
C SER A 104 9.44 -19.56 -9.17
N SER A 105 10.42 -19.22 -10.00
CA SER A 105 11.83 -19.62 -9.85
C SER A 105 12.49 -18.99 -8.61
N GLY A 106 11.79 -18.12 -7.90
CA GLY A 106 12.31 -17.39 -6.73
C GLY A 106 13.32 -16.28 -7.10
N VAL A 107 13.57 -16.05 -8.38
CA VAL A 107 14.49 -15.00 -8.83
C VAL A 107 13.75 -13.67 -8.84
N VAL A 108 14.13 -12.77 -7.96
CA VAL A 108 13.65 -11.38 -7.89
C VAL A 108 14.67 -10.49 -8.61
N ARG A 109 14.19 -9.65 -9.52
CA ARG A 109 15.00 -8.67 -10.22
C ARG A 109 14.55 -7.26 -9.82
N ILE A 110 15.51 -6.38 -9.50
CA ILE A 110 15.26 -4.96 -9.30
C ILE A 110 15.12 -4.29 -10.67
N VAL A 111 13.98 -3.63 -10.88
CA VAL A 111 13.65 -2.87 -12.11
C VAL A 111 13.93 -1.39 -11.90
N LYS A 112 13.56 -0.84 -10.73
CA LYS A 112 13.94 0.49 -10.25
C LYS A 112 14.53 0.35 -8.85
N ASP A 113 15.69 0.90 -8.66
CA ASP A 113 16.34 0.98 -7.35
C ASP A 113 16.00 2.30 -6.67
N LEU A 114 16.33 2.39 -5.37
CA LEU A 114 16.18 3.61 -4.58
C LEU A 114 17.19 4.68 -5.03
N ASP A 115 16.74 5.92 -4.98
CA ASP A 115 17.59 7.08 -5.18
C ASP A 115 18.25 7.51 -3.86
N ALA A 116 17.62 7.20 -2.72
CA ALA A 116 18.09 7.53 -1.39
C ALA A 116 19.25 6.64 -0.90
N ASP A 117 20.24 7.24 -0.21
CA ASP A 117 21.21 6.50 0.59
C ASP A 117 20.53 6.00 1.88
N LEU A 118 20.74 4.74 2.23
CA LEU A 118 20.15 4.10 3.41
C LEU A 118 21.08 4.07 4.62
N THR A 119 22.35 4.45 4.46
CA THR A 119 23.37 4.38 5.53
C THR A 119 22.90 5.13 6.77
N ASP A 120 22.88 4.47 7.92
CA ASP A 120 22.46 4.96 9.22
C ASP A 120 21.03 5.53 9.31
N ARG A 121 20.16 5.22 8.33
CA ARG A 121 18.77 5.65 8.32
C ARG A 121 17.83 4.57 8.87
N HIS A 122 16.74 5.00 9.49
CA HIS A 122 15.64 4.10 9.80
C HIS A 122 14.79 3.90 8.54
N VAL A 123 14.67 2.67 8.09
CA VAL A 123 13.96 2.31 6.85
C VAL A 123 12.72 1.48 7.19
N LEU A 124 11.58 1.87 6.63
CA LEU A 124 10.32 1.13 6.72
C LEU A 124 9.86 0.76 5.31
N VAL A 125 10.00 -0.52 4.96
CA VAL A 125 9.49 -1.06 3.69
C VAL A 125 7.97 -1.18 3.77
N VAL A 126 7.28 -0.63 2.77
CA VAL A 126 5.81 -0.65 2.66
C VAL A 126 5.43 -1.56 1.50
N GLU A 127 4.73 -2.65 1.83
CA GLU A 127 4.26 -3.68 0.90
C GLU A 127 2.75 -3.78 0.90
N ASP A 128 2.18 -4.07 -0.25
CA ASP A 128 0.74 -4.36 -0.40
C ASP A 128 0.38 -5.75 0.15
N VAL A 129 1.11 -6.76 -0.25
CA VAL A 129 0.88 -8.13 0.19
C VAL A 129 2.18 -8.91 0.37
N VAL A 130 2.31 -9.60 1.50
CA VAL A 130 3.33 -10.61 1.72
C VAL A 130 2.68 -11.98 1.58
N ASP A 131 2.97 -12.64 0.46
CA ASP A 131 2.47 -13.96 0.11
C ASP A 131 3.50 -15.04 0.53
N SER A 132 4.33 -15.52 -0.36
CA SER A 132 5.33 -16.57 -0.06
C SER A 132 6.52 -16.11 0.80
N GLY A 133 6.70 -14.83 1.01
CA GLY A 133 7.84 -14.24 1.72
C GLY A 133 9.16 -14.15 0.91
N LEU A 134 9.20 -14.73 -0.29
CA LEU A 134 10.43 -14.76 -1.11
C LEU A 134 10.91 -13.37 -1.53
N THR A 135 10.00 -12.53 -2.01
CA THR A 135 10.30 -11.15 -2.39
C THR A 135 10.82 -10.37 -1.19
N LEU A 136 10.12 -10.45 -0.07
CA LEU A 136 10.51 -9.75 1.15
C LEU A 136 11.86 -10.22 1.69
N SER A 137 12.15 -11.52 1.65
CA SER A 137 13.45 -12.08 2.02
C SER A 137 14.58 -11.51 1.18
N TYR A 138 14.35 -11.41 -0.14
CA TYR A 138 15.31 -10.79 -1.05
C TYR A 138 15.51 -9.30 -0.73
N LEU A 139 14.42 -8.54 -0.54
CA LEU A 139 14.46 -7.11 -0.23
C LEU A 139 15.19 -6.84 1.07
N ARG A 140 14.92 -7.61 2.12
CA ARG A 140 15.64 -7.49 3.41
C ARG A 140 17.14 -7.67 3.25
N LYS A 141 17.55 -8.68 2.50
CA LYS A 141 18.98 -8.91 2.23
C LYS A 141 19.60 -7.78 1.42
N TYR A 142 18.90 -7.34 0.39
CA TYR A 142 19.38 -6.30 -0.53
C TYR A 142 19.51 -4.93 0.16
N LEU A 143 18.46 -4.50 0.86
CA LEU A 143 18.44 -3.22 1.57
C LEU A 143 19.31 -3.25 2.83
N GLY A 144 19.35 -4.38 3.55
CA GLY A 144 20.19 -4.54 4.73
C GLY A 144 21.69 -4.44 4.44
N ALA A 145 22.13 -4.85 3.23
CA ALA A 145 23.51 -4.69 2.80
C ALA A 145 23.96 -3.21 2.69
N ARG A 146 23.02 -2.26 2.63
CA ARG A 146 23.27 -0.81 2.61
C ARG A 146 23.38 -0.18 4.00
N LYS A 147 23.48 -1.01 5.06
CA LYS A 147 23.73 -0.61 6.46
C LYS A 147 22.75 0.44 7.01
N PRO A 148 21.43 0.25 6.88
CA PRO A 148 20.48 1.12 7.56
C PRO A 148 20.61 0.97 9.08
N ALA A 149 20.24 2.02 9.85
CA ALA A 149 20.17 1.97 11.31
C ALA A 149 19.09 0.97 11.79
N SER A 150 17.99 0.86 11.05
CA SER A 150 16.98 -0.19 11.21
C SER A 150 16.28 -0.46 9.88
N LEU A 151 15.81 -1.69 9.69
CA LEU A 151 15.04 -2.12 8.53
C LEU A 151 13.83 -2.92 8.99
N GLU A 152 12.68 -2.29 8.94
CA GLU A 152 11.40 -2.87 9.34
C GLU A 152 10.44 -2.94 8.15
N VAL A 153 9.34 -3.66 8.32
CA VAL A 153 8.33 -3.88 7.27
C VAL A 153 6.95 -3.56 7.79
N CYS A 154 6.19 -2.86 6.95
CA CYS A 154 4.76 -2.62 7.08
C CYS A 154 4.06 -3.24 5.87
N ALA A 155 3.30 -4.31 6.09
CA ALA A 155 2.52 -4.98 5.05
C ALA A 155 1.03 -4.75 5.27
N LEU A 156 0.31 -4.34 4.21
CA LEU A 156 -1.14 -4.21 4.30
C LEU A 156 -1.80 -5.58 4.47
N LEU A 157 -1.40 -6.54 3.65
CA LEU A 157 -1.92 -7.91 3.69
C LEU A 157 -0.80 -8.91 3.99
N PHE A 158 -1.12 -9.88 4.83
CA PHE A 158 -0.23 -10.98 5.15
C PHE A 158 -0.95 -12.32 5.00
N LYS A 159 -0.39 -13.22 4.17
CA LYS A 159 -0.89 -14.57 3.95
C LYS A 159 -0.05 -15.57 4.74
N GLU A 160 -0.36 -15.77 6.00
CA GLU A 160 0.43 -16.63 6.90
C GLU A 160 0.57 -18.06 6.38
N THR A 161 -0.52 -18.62 5.86
CA THR A 161 -0.55 -20.01 5.36
C THR A 161 0.20 -20.22 4.04
N ALA A 162 0.52 -19.14 3.33
CA ALA A 162 1.24 -19.20 2.05
C ALA A 162 2.76 -19.05 2.20
N GLN A 163 3.28 -18.81 3.41
CA GLN A 163 4.68 -18.55 3.65
C GLN A 163 5.54 -19.76 3.30
N ARG A 164 6.52 -19.56 2.42
CA ARG A 164 7.62 -20.50 2.11
C ARG A 164 8.91 -20.15 2.86
N VAL A 165 9.04 -18.87 3.21
CA VAL A 165 10.14 -18.34 4.00
C VAL A 165 9.52 -17.51 5.12
N GLU A 166 9.78 -17.92 6.35
CA GLU A 166 9.29 -17.17 7.52
C GLU A 166 9.81 -15.74 7.53
N GLN A 167 8.92 -14.78 7.73
CA GLN A 167 9.22 -13.36 7.76
C GLN A 167 8.71 -12.75 9.06
N THR A 168 9.59 -12.02 9.73
CA THR A 168 9.18 -11.15 10.83
C THR A 168 8.69 -9.83 10.25
N ILE A 169 7.41 -9.54 10.40
CA ILE A 169 6.80 -8.28 9.94
C ILE A 169 6.34 -7.52 11.17
N ARG A 170 6.81 -6.29 11.30
CA ARG A 170 6.51 -5.48 12.48
C ARG A 170 5.09 -4.92 12.47
N TYR A 171 4.63 -4.47 11.33
CA TYR A 171 3.31 -3.87 11.17
C TYR A 171 2.52 -4.65 10.12
N ILE A 172 1.43 -5.27 10.54
CA ILE A 172 0.53 -6.04 9.66
C ILE A 172 -0.83 -5.37 9.67
N GLY A 173 -1.34 -5.04 8.49
CA GLY A 173 -2.69 -4.53 8.32
C GLY A 173 -3.72 -5.61 8.61
N PHE A 174 -3.74 -6.64 7.77
CA PHE A 174 -4.71 -7.74 7.84
C PHE A 174 -4.04 -9.08 7.57
N ASN A 175 -4.39 -10.09 8.37
CA ASN A 175 -4.13 -11.49 8.03
C ASN A 175 -5.27 -11.97 7.13
N ILE A 176 -4.94 -12.50 5.96
CA ILE A 176 -5.93 -13.01 5.00
C ILE A 176 -5.60 -14.45 4.60
N PRO A 177 -6.59 -15.23 4.14
CA PRO A 177 -6.36 -16.52 3.51
C PRO A 177 -5.50 -16.43 2.26
N SER A 178 -5.12 -17.58 1.69
CA SER A 178 -4.28 -17.65 0.48
C SER A 178 -5.01 -17.29 -0.83
N ASP A 179 -6.24 -16.78 -0.75
CA ASP A 179 -7.04 -16.38 -1.90
C ASP A 179 -6.32 -15.34 -2.77
N PHE A 180 -6.58 -15.38 -4.08
CA PHE A 180 -6.10 -14.35 -4.97
C PHE A 180 -6.99 -13.10 -4.84
N VAL A 181 -6.41 -11.97 -4.51
CA VAL A 181 -7.14 -10.74 -4.19
C VAL A 181 -6.71 -9.58 -5.07
N VAL A 182 -7.64 -8.66 -5.32
CA VAL A 182 -7.44 -7.43 -6.11
C VAL A 182 -8.06 -6.23 -5.39
N GLY A 183 -7.69 -5.05 -5.84
CA GLY A 183 -8.19 -3.78 -5.30
C GLY A 183 -7.20 -3.10 -4.36
N TYR A 184 -7.41 -1.81 -4.14
CA TYR A 184 -6.56 -0.96 -3.31
C TYR A 184 -5.06 -1.03 -3.66
N GLY A 185 -4.75 -1.01 -4.96
CA GLY A 185 -3.40 -1.14 -5.51
C GLY A 185 -3.08 -2.52 -6.06
N LEU A 186 -3.68 -3.58 -5.54
CA LEU A 186 -3.52 -4.97 -6.01
C LEU A 186 -4.22 -5.17 -7.35
N ASP A 187 -3.67 -6.04 -8.20
CA ASP A 187 -4.16 -6.26 -9.56
C ASP A 187 -4.34 -7.71 -9.97
N ALA A 188 -5.13 -7.86 -11.04
CA ALA A 188 -5.12 -9.00 -11.93
C ALA A 188 -4.94 -8.48 -13.36
N LYS A 189 -3.84 -8.87 -14.04
CA LYS A 189 -3.50 -8.43 -15.42
C LYS A 189 -3.53 -6.89 -15.57
N GLU A 190 -2.93 -6.16 -14.63
CA GLU A 190 -2.85 -4.70 -14.56
C GLU A 190 -4.20 -3.98 -14.37
N ARG A 191 -5.25 -4.69 -13.96
CA ARG A 191 -6.60 -4.15 -13.72
C ARG A 191 -6.94 -4.20 -12.23
N TYR A 192 -8.01 -3.51 -11.84
CA TYR A 192 -8.64 -3.50 -10.51
C TYR A 192 -7.90 -2.72 -9.42
N ARG A 193 -6.69 -2.18 -9.66
CA ARG A 193 -5.93 -1.39 -8.66
C ARG A 193 -6.70 -0.19 -8.12
N ASN A 194 -7.67 0.33 -8.88
CA ASN A 194 -8.48 1.50 -8.57
C ASN A 194 -9.74 1.21 -7.74
N LEU A 195 -9.96 -0.02 -7.32
CA LEU A 195 -11.01 -0.34 -6.36
C LEU A 195 -10.62 0.15 -4.97
N GLU A 196 -11.59 0.65 -4.19
CA GLU A 196 -11.34 1.20 -2.85
C GLU A 196 -11.16 0.13 -1.77
N GLY A 197 -11.77 -1.03 -1.96
CA GLY A 197 -11.65 -2.19 -1.07
C GLY A 197 -10.80 -3.30 -1.67
N ILE A 198 -10.69 -4.39 -0.94
CA ILE A 198 -9.97 -5.60 -1.34
C ILE A 198 -10.98 -6.72 -1.54
N TYR A 199 -10.94 -7.36 -2.69
CA TYR A 199 -11.92 -8.33 -3.16
C TYR A 199 -11.25 -9.61 -3.61
N GLU A 200 -11.91 -10.73 -3.40
CA GLU A 200 -11.52 -12.00 -4.00
C GLU A 200 -11.68 -11.91 -5.53
N TYR A 201 -10.66 -12.33 -6.25
CA TYR A 201 -10.70 -12.40 -7.70
C TYR A 201 -11.10 -13.82 -8.14
N VAL A 202 -12.23 -13.93 -8.84
CA VAL A 202 -12.80 -15.21 -9.34
C VAL A 202 -12.72 -15.34 -10.86
N GLY A 203 -12.19 -14.31 -11.53
CA GLY A 203 -11.99 -14.34 -12.98
C GLY A 203 -10.88 -15.32 -13.41
N SER A 204 -10.73 -15.51 -14.72
CA SER A 204 -9.63 -16.33 -15.26
C SER A 204 -8.29 -15.61 -15.12
N VAL A 205 -7.34 -16.25 -14.49
CA VAL A 205 -5.95 -15.75 -14.30
C VAL A 205 -5.14 -15.94 -15.58
#